data_97aca06cf09c7e4c7fe4cf6a3567e875
#
_entry.id   97aca06cf09c7e4c7fe4cf6a3567e875
#
_cell.length_a   1.000
_cell.length_b   1.000
_cell.length_c   1.000
_cell.angle_alpha   90.00
_cell.angle_beta   90.00
_cell.angle_gamma   90.00
#
_symmetry.space_group_name_H-M   'P 1'
#
loop_
_entity.id
_entity.type
_entity.pdbx_description
1 polymer ?
#
loop_
_entity_poly.entity_id
_entity_poly.type
_entity_poly.pdbx_seq_one_letter_code
_entity_poly.pdbx_strand_id
1 'polypeptide(L)'
;MPSASNSRRAAARRSESTEDHLERIDELVESKGYARVTDLAESLGLRRSTVSNMVRRLAARGFVNYERYRGLTLTAEGRAVARHIKKRHRTLSALLEQLGLESDTIAAEVEDIEHHLKPATLAAFTSLVEFWRSRPDQLKDFLRFHRRNQAG
;
A
#
# COMPACT_ATOMS: atom_id res chain seq x y z
N MET A 1 -0.03 22.41 -24.64
CA MET A 1 -0.15 20.95 -24.58
C MET A 1 0.61 20.48 -23.35
N PRO A 2 -0.03 19.81 -22.36
CA PRO A 2 0.71 19.24 -21.24
C PRO A 2 1.62 18.14 -21.76
N SER A 3 2.89 18.19 -21.34
CA SER A 3 3.91 17.22 -21.70
C SER A 3 3.47 15.79 -21.26
N ALA A 4 3.83 14.78 -22.05
CA ALA A 4 3.54 13.37 -21.74
C ALA A 4 4.03 12.94 -20.34
N SER A 5 5.10 13.57 -19.84
CA SER A 5 5.60 13.38 -18.47
C SER A 5 4.63 13.87 -17.39
N ASN A 6 3.97 15.00 -17.63
CA ASN A 6 3.02 15.58 -16.68
C ASN A 6 1.72 14.75 -16.62
N SER A 7 1.27 14.22 -17.74
CA SER A 7 0.11 13.31 -17.80
C SER A 7 0.38 11.98 -17.09
N ARG A 8 1.59 11.43 -17.23
CA ARG A 8 1.99 10.20 -16.51
C ARG A 8 2.06 10.40 -14.99
N ARG A 9 2.64 11.51 -14.53
CA ARG A 9 2.69 11.86 -13.10
C ARG A 9 1.28 12.08 -12.51
N ALA A 10 0.40 12.74 -13.25
CA ALA A 10 -0.98 12.94 -12.81
C ALA A 10 -1.80 11.64 -12.79
N ALA A 11 -1.51 10.69 -13.68
CA ALA A 11 -2.11 9.37 -13.68
C ALA A 11 -1.60 8.52 -12.51
N ALA A 12 -0.29 8.54 -12.22
CA ALA A 12 0.32 7.86 -11.08
C ALA A 12 -0.29 8.36 -9.75
N ARG A 13 -0.30 9.66 -9.50
CA ARG A 13 -0.93 10.24 -8.28
C ARG A 13 -2.41 9.88 -8.12
N ARG A 14 -3.16 9.74 -9.22
CA ARG A 14 -4.56 9.29 -9.16
C ARG A 14 -4.70 7.81 -8.85
N SER A 15 -3.72 7.00 -9.25
CA SER A 15 -3.65 5.57 -8.90
C SER A 15 -3.32 5.41 -7.42
N GLU A 16 -2.29 6.08 -6.92
CA GLU A 16 -1.90 6.11 -5.51
C GLU A 16 -3.09 6.50 -4.62
N SER A 17 -3.72 7.64 -4.90
CA SER A 17 -4.90 8.08 -4.15
C SER A 17 -6.09 7.09 -4.22
N THR A 18 -6.23 6.33 -5.30
CA THR A 18 -7.23 5.26 -5.40
C THR A 18 -6.88 4.10 -4.48
N GLU A 19 -5.63 3.69 -4.46
CA GLU A 19 -5.10 2.61 -3.64
C GLU A 19 -5.22 2.94 -2.15
N ASP A 20 -4.80 4.14 -1.73
CA ASP A 20 -4.91 4.63 -0.35
C ASP A 20 -6.34 4.59 0.17
N HIS A 21 -7.31 5.02 -0.65
CA HIS A 21 -8.73 4.97 -0.27
C HIS A 21 -9.24 3.53 -0.13
N LEU A 22 -8.87 2.63 -1.04
CA LEU A 22 -9.29 1.23 -0.98
C LEU A 22 -8.69 0.52 0.24
N GLU A 23 -7.42 0.73 0.52
CA GLU A 23 -6.74 0.18 1.69
C GLU A 23 -7.40 0.67 2.99
N ARG A 24 -7.63 1.99 3.10
CA ARG A 24 -8.26 2.57 4.29
C ARG A 24 -9.71 2.12 4.47
N ILE A 25 -10.49 1.97 3.39
CA ILE A 25 -11.84 1.40 3.47
C ILE A 25 -11.78 -0.03 3.99
N ASP A 26 -10.85 -0.85 3.49
CA ASP A 26 -10.68 -2.24 3.93
C ASP A 26 -10.34 -2.32 5.43
N GLU A 27 -9.42 -1.52 5.91
CA GLU A 27 -9.06 -1.43 7.34
C GLU A 27 -10.25 -1.03 8.23
N LEU A 28 -11.03 -0.03 7.80
CA LEU A 28 -12.22 0.40 8.53
C LEU A 28 -13.30 -0.68 8.54
N VAL A 29 -13.50 -1.37 7.42
CA VAL A 29 -14.45 -2.48 7.33
C VAL A 29 -14.00 -3.67 8.19
N GLU A 30 -12.71 -4.01 8.19
CA GLU A 30 -12.17 -5.07 9.05
C GLU A 30 -12.33 -4.74 10.54
N SER A 31 -12.10 -3.49 10.93
CA SER A 31 -12.14 -3.08 12.34
C SER A 31 -13.55 -2.80 12.87
N LYS A 32 -14.45 -2.24 12.04
CA LYS A 32 -15.77 -1.75 12.45
C LYS A 32 -16.94 -2.43 11.74
N GLY A 33 -16.68 -3.27 10.71
CA GLY A 33 -17.69 -3.89 9.87
C GLY A 33 -18.21 -3.00 8.74
N TYR A 34 -17.89 -1.69 8.75
CA TYR A 34 -18.27 -0.71 7.72
C TYR A 34 -17.30 0.49 7.73
N ALA A 35 -17.28 1.24 6.65
CA ALA A 35 -16.61 2.53 6.58
C ALA A 35 -17.61 3.65 6.30
N ARG A 36 -17.38 4.83 6.84
CA ARG A 36 -18.14 6.06 6.52
C ARG A 36 -17.23 7.06 5.83
N VAL A 37 -17.80 7.91 4.98
CA VAL A 37 -17.07 9.00 4.34
C VAL A 37 -16.40 9.91 5.39
N THR A 38 -17.04 10.12 6.55
CA THR A 38 -16.47 10.89 7.66
C THR A 38 -15.24 10.25 8.25
N ASP A 39 -15.31 8.94 8.56
CA ASP A 39 -14.19 8.20 9.14
C ASP A 39 -13.01 8.15 8.17
N LEU A 40 -13.32 7.93 6.88
CA LEU A 40 -12.32 7.92 5.82
C LEU A 40 -11.65 9.29 5.62
N ALA A 41 -12.42 10.37 5.65
CA ALA A 41 -11.91 11.73 5.54
C ALA A 41 -10.99 12.10 6.71
N GLU A 42 -11.37 11.72 7.92
CA GLU A 42 -10.58 11.94 9.12
C GLU A 42 -9.26 11.15 9.06
N SER A 43 -9.33 9.86 8.74
CA SER A 43 -8.17 8.98 8.70
C SER A 43 -7.16 9.33 7.60
N LEU A 44 -7.62 9.88 6.47
CA LEU A 44 -6.77 10.33 5.36
C LEU A 44 -6.35 11.80 5.46
N GLY A 45 -6.84 12.54 6.45
CA GLY A 45 -6.59 13.99 6.58
C GLY A 45 -7.17 14.82 5.41
N LEU A 46 -8.26 14.36 4.79
CA LEU A 46 -8.85 14.97 3.61
C LEU A 46 -10.20 15.61 3.92
N ARG A 47 -10.64 16.54 3.05
CA ARG A 47 -11.98 17.12 3.13
C ARG A 47 -13.03 16.08 2.74
N ARG A 48 -14.19 16.07 3.43
CA ARG A 48 -15.32 15.17 3.13
C ARG A 48 -15.77 15.24 1.66
N SER A 49 -15.76 16.43 1.06
CA SER A 49 -16.12 16.61 -0.36
C SER A 49 -15.15 15.88 -1.29
N THR A 50 -13.86 15.92 -1.00
CA THR A 50 -12.83 15.21 -1.75
C THR A 50 -13.03 13.70 -1.66
N VAL A 51 -13.23 13.19 -0.45
CA VAL A 51 -13.48 11.76 -0.20
C VAL A 51 -14.80 11.30 -0.83
N SER A 52 -15.88 12.08 -0.70
CA SER A 52 -17.17 11.77 -1.36
C SER A 52 -17.03 11.65 -2.87
N ASN A 53 -16.25 12.51 -3.51
CA ASN A 53 -16.00 12.44 -4.94
C ASN A 53 -15.19 11.19 -5.31
N MET A 54 -14.17 10.84 -4.52
CA MET A 54 -13.38 9.64 -4.72
C MET A 54 -14.23 8.37 -4.54
N VAL A 55 -15.04 8.30 -3.49
CA VAL A 55 -15.94 7.17 -3.23
C VAL A 55 -16.93 6.95 -4.39
N ARG A 56 -17.51 8.03 -4.96
CA ARG A 56 -18.37 7.90 -6.15
C ARG A 56 -17.62 7.35 -7.36
N ARG A 57 -16.36 7.76 -7.55
CA ARG A 57 -15.50 7.24 -8.63
C ARG A 57 -15.15 5.77 -8.41
N LEU A 58 -14.85 5.37 -7.17
CA LEU A 58 -14.58 3.97 -6.81
C LEU A 58 -15.83 3.09 -7.00
N ALA A 59 -17.00 3.60 -6.62
CA ALA A 59 -18.28 2.91 -6.84
C ALA A 59 -18.59 2.77 -8.34
N ALA A 60 -18.39 3.82 -9.13
CA ALA A 60 -18.58 3.77 -10.59
C ALA A 60 -17.61 2.79 -11.29
N ARG A 61 -16.43 2.54 -10.70
CA ARG A 61 -15.46 1.54 -11.16
C ARG A 61 -15.71 0.13 -10.63
N GLY A 62 -16.73 -0.04 -9.80
CA GLY A 62 -17.10 -1.35 -9.25
C GLY A 62 -16.25 -1.83 -8.08
N PHE A 63 -15.49 -0.97 -7.41
CA PHE A 63 -14.64 -1.36 -6.28
C PHE A 63 -15.32 -1.22 -4.93
N VAL A 64 -16.33 -0.36 -4.83
CA VAL A 64 -17.00 -0.01 -3.58
C VAL A 64 -18.51 -0.08 -3.76
N ASN A 65 -19.22 -0.67 -2.78
CA ASN A 65 -20.64 -0.52 -2.60
C ASN A 65 -20.88 0.66 -1.66
N TYR A 66 -21.68 1.62 -2.08
CA TYR A 66 -22.07 2.76 -1.26
C TYR A 66 -23.56 2.77 -1.02
N GLU A 67 -23.95 2.54 0.22
CA GLU A 67 -25.33 2.65 0.68
C GLU A 67 -25.47 3.83 1.64
N ARG A 68 -26.35 4.76 1.30
CA ARG A 68 -26.49 6.06 1.98
C ARG A 68 -26.61 5.98 3.51
N TYR A 69 -27.19 4.89 4.04
CA TYR A 69 -27.41 4.70 5.48
C TYR A 69 -26.59 3.55 6.08
N ARG A 70 -25.99 2.71 5.26
CA ARG A 70 -25.20 1.54 5.70
C ARG A 70 -23.70 1.75 5.59
N GLY A 71 -23.28 2.83 4.94
CA GLY A 71 -21.87 3.15 4.76
C GLY A 71 -21.28 2.55 3.50
N LEU A 72 -19.95 2.38 3.53
CA LEU A 72 -19.14 1.88 2.45
C LEU A 72 -18.70 0.44 2.77
N THR A 73 -18.75 -0.43 1.77
CA THR A 73 -18.11 -1.74 1.81
C THR A 73 -17.36 -1.98 0.50
N LEU A 74 -16.38 -2.87 0.50
CA LEU A 74 -15.69 -3.26 -0.72
C LEU A 74 -16.47 -4.33 -1.48
N THR A 75 -16.44 -4.25 -2.79
CA THR A 75 -16.83 -5.36 -3.67
C THR A 75 -15.78 -6.48 -3.62
N ALA A 76 -16.02 -7.61 -4.30
CA ALA A 76 -15.01 -8.66 -4.46
C ALA A 76 -13.76 -8.14 -5.16
N GLU A 77 -13.94 -7.32 -6.21
CA GLU A 77 -12.85 -6.66 -6.94
C GLU A 77 -12.09 -5.65 -6.06
N GLY A 78 -12.81 -4.82 -5.31
CA GLY A 78 -12.21 -3.87 -4.37
C GLY A 78 -11.37 -4.57 -3.30
N ARG A 79 -11.88 -5.67 -2.73
CA ARG A 79 -11.12 -6.49 -1.78
C ARG A 79 -9.89 -7.15 -2.41
N ALA A 80 -9.97 -7.58 -3.67
CA ALA A 80 -8.82 -8.15 -4.37
C ALA A 80 -7.70 -7.11 -4.52
N VAL A 81 -8.05 -5.87 -4.89
CA VAL A 81 -7.09 -4.76 -4.98
C VAL A 81 -6.50 -4.44 -3.60
N ALA A 82 -7.32 -4.28 -2.56
CA ALA A 82 -6.85 -4.00 -1.20
C ALA A 82 -5.90 -5.09 -0.68
N ARG A 83 -6.21 -6.38 -0.90
CA ARG A 83 -5.30 -7.48 -0.56
C ARG A 83 -3.96 -7.41 -1.28
N HIS A 84 -3.96 -6.97 -2.55
CA HIS A 84 -2.73 -6.82 -3.33
C HIS A 84 -1.85 -5.69 -2.77
N ILE A 85 -2.46 -4.57 -2.38
CA ILE A 85 -1.77 -3.46 -1.71
C ILE A 85 -1.15 -3.93 -0.39
N LYS A 86 -1.95 -4.56 0.49
CA LYS A 86 -1.47 -5.11 1.76
C LYS A 86 -0.33 -6.14 1.58
N LYS A 87 -0.36 -6.93 0.50
CA LYS A 87 0.73 -7.86 0.19
C LYS A 87 2.02 -7.12 -0.16
N ARG A 88 1.94 -6.05 -0.96
CA ARG A 88 3.12 -5.20 -1.29
C ARG A 88 3.72 -4.62 -0.02
N HIS A 89 2.89 -3.96 0.79
CA HIS A 89 3.29 -3.37 2.05
C HIS A 89 4.01 -4.37 2.96
N ARG A 90 3.39 -5.53 3.21
CA ARG A 90 3.98 -6.59 4.07
C ARG A 90 5.28 -7.15 3.51
N THR A 91 5.39 -7.35 2.21
CA THR A 91 6.62 -7.86 1.59
C THR A 91 7.76 -6.86 1.73
N LEU A 92 7.50 -5.57 1.46
CA LEU A 92 8.50 -4.51 1.61
C LEU A 92 8.92 -4.33 3.07
N SER A 93 7.97 -4.24 3.98
CA SER A 93 8.27 -4.13 5.42
C SER A 93 9.14 -5.30 5.89
N ALA A 94 8.75 -6.53 5.56
CA ALA A 94 9.51 -7.72 5.95
C ALA A 94 10.93 -7.74 5.35
N LEU A 95 11.09 -7.27 4.11
CA LEU A 95 12.41 -7.17 3.48
C LEU A 95 13.30 -6.15 4.21
N LEU A 96 12.78 -4.96 4.47
CA LEU A 96 13.55 -3.89 5.14
C LEU A 96 13.85 -4.24 6.60
N GLU A 97 12.93 -4.91 7.31
CA GLU A 97 13.17 -5.47 8.65
C GLU A 97 14.30 -6.50 8.65
N GLN A 98 14.30 -7.43 7.69
CA GLN A 98 15.37 -8.41 7.53
C GLN A 98 16.74 -7.73 7.23
N LEU A 99 16.73 -6.61 6.53
CA LEU A 99 17.93 -5.81 6.27
C LEU A 99 18.39 -4.99 7.49
N GLY A 100 17.61 -4.98 8.58
CA GLY A 100 17.97 -4.34 9.85
C GLY A 100 17.71 -2.83 9.89
N LEU A 101 16.77 -2.32 9.05
CA LEU A 101 16.37 -0.92 9.10
C LEU A 101 15.48 -0.66 10.32
N GLU A 102 15.50 0.58 10.81
CA GLU A 102 14.67 1.06 11.90
C GLU A 102 13.20 1.21 11.48
N SER A 103 12.27 0.96 12.39
CA SER A 103 10.83 0.96 12.13
C SER A 103 10.31 2.26 11.48
N ASP A 104 10.78 3.41 11.94
CA ASP A 104 10.37 4.71 11.39
C ASP A 104 10.83 4.90 9.95
N THR A 105 12.05 4.42 9.64
CA THR A 105 12.59 4.41 8.27
C THR A 105 11.78 3.47 7.39
N ILE A 106 11.46 2.27 7.89
CA ILE A 106 10.67 1.28 7.16
C ILE A 106 9.30 1.85 6.80
N ALA A 107 8.60 2.48 7.74
CA ALA A 107 7.27 3.06 7.50
C ALA A 107 7.31 4.11 6.38
N ALA A 108 8.29 5.03 6.41
CA ALA A 108 8.44 6.07 5.39
C ALA A 108 8.83 5.51 4.02
N GLU A 109 9.81 4.60 3.96
CA GLU A 109 10.32 4.04 2.71
C GLU A 109 9.29 3.13 2.03
N VAL A 110 8.53 2.34 2.80
CA VAL A 110 7.49 1.46 2.26
C VAL A 110 6.40 2.27 1.59
N GLU A 111 5.90 3.33 2.24
CA GLU A 111 4.88 4.23 1.70
C GLU A 111 5.31 4.83 0.36
N ASP A 112 6.58 5.26 0.24
CA ASP A 112 7.10 5.85 -0.99
C ASP A 112 7.32 4.82 -2.12
N ILE A 113 7.74 3.60 -1.79
CA ILE A 113 8.16 2.60 -2.78
C ILE A 113 6.99 1.74 -3.28
N GLU A 114 6.04 1.38 -2.41
CA GLU A 114 5.04 0.34 -2.72
C GLU A 114 4.18 0.66 -3.95
N HIS A 115 3.85 1.93 -4.17
CA HIS A 115 3.05 2.36 -5.33
C HIS A 115 3.78 2.27 -6.67
N HIS A 116 5.10 2.19 -6.63
CA HIS A 116 5.96 2.12 -7.84
C HIS A 116 6.43 0.70 -8.16
N LEU A 117 6.16 -0.27 -7.29
CA LEU A 117 6.57 -1.65 -7.47
C LEU A 117 5.80 -2.36 -8.58
N LYS A 118 6.55 -2.91 -9.52
CA LYS A 118 5.99 -3.78 -10.56
C LYS A 118 5.77 -5.21 -10.00
N PRO A 119 4.77 -5.95 -10.52
CA PRO A 119 4.48 -7.32 -10.07
C PRO A 119 5.70 -8.26 -10.08
N ALA A 120 6.56 -8.17 -11.09
CA ALA A 120 7.77 -8.99 -11.20
C ALA A 120 8.78 -8.67 -10.08
N THR A 121 8.95 -7.39 -9.74
CA THR A 121 9.82 -6.96 -8.64
C THR A 121 9.28 -7.41 -7.29
N LEU A 122 7.96 -7.28 -7.08
CA LEU A 122 7.30 -7.79 -5.87
C LEU A 122 7.48 -9.31 -5.71
N ALA A 123 7.35 -10.07 -6.79
CA ALA A 123 7.57 -11.51 -6.78
C ALA A 123 9.01 -11.87 -6.38
N ALA A 124 10.00 -11.15 -6.93
CA ALA A 124 11.41 -11.34 -6.58
C ALA A 124 11.68 -11.02 -5.08
N PHE A 125 11.13 -9.91 -4.57
CA PHE A 125 11.26 -9.55 -3.15
C PHE A 125 10.56 -10.56 -2.23
N THR A 126 9.38 -11.03 -2.62
CA THR A 126 8.68 -12.08 -1.87
C THR A 126 9.55 -13.34 -1.77
N SER A 127 10.14 -13.78 -2.88
CA SER A 127 11.04 -14.96 -2.90
C SER A 127 12.28 -14.73 -2.05
N LEU A 128 12.85 -13.52 -2.04
CA LEU A 128 14.02 -13.19 -1.22
C LEU A 128 13.69 -13.22 0.28
N VAL A 129 12.56 -12.65 0.68
CA VAL A 129 12.08 -12.68 2.07
C VAL A 129 11.88 -14.12 2.54
N GLU A 130 11.25 -14.96 1.71
CA GLU A 130 11.03 -16.37 2.02
C GLU A 130 12.34 -17.17 2.08
N PHE A 131 13.25 -16.90 1.17
CA PHE A 131 14.58 -17.52 1.15
C PHE A 131 15.34 -17.26 2.46
N TRP A 132 15.43 -16.01 2.90
CA TRP A 132 16.12 -15.67 4.14
C TRP A 132 15.38 -16.17 5.39
N ARG A 133 14.05 -16.18 5.36
CA ARG A 133 13.26 -16.77 6.46
C ARG A 133 13.54 -18.26 6.62
N SER A 134 13.73 -18.97 5.52
CA SER A 134 14.08 -20.41 5.52
C SER A 134 15.56 -20.68 5.79
N ARG A 135 16.43 -19.68 5.68
CA ARG A 135 17.89 -19.77 5.83
C ARG A 135 18.47 -18.65 6.69
N PRO A 136 18.17 -18.64 7.99
CA PRO A 136 18.53 -17.53 8.88
C PRO A 136 20.06 -17.33 9.00
N ASP A 137 20.86 -18.39 8.82
CA ASP A 137 22.32 -18.28 8.87
C ASP A 137 22.87 -17.51 7.66
N GLN A 138 22.29 -17.70 6.48
CA GLN A 138 22.67 -16.94 5.29
C GLN A 138 22.28 -15.46 5.43
N LEU A 139 21.17 -15.16 6.06
CA LEU A 139 20.81 -13.77 6.40
C LEU A 139 21.83 -13.16 7.37
N LYS A 140 22.25 -13.88 8.41
CA LYS A 140 23.30 -13.42 9.33
C LYS A 140 24.62 -13.14 8.61
N ASP A 141 25.00 -14.01 7.68
CA ASP A 141 26.20 -13.83 6.86
C ASP A 141 26.11 -12.59 5.99
N PHE A 142 24.98 -12.37 5.33
CA PHE A 142 24.69 -11.16 4.56
C PHE A 142 24.78 -9.90 5.44
N LEU A 143 24.14 -9.90 6.60
CA LEU A 143 24.16 -8.75 7.51
C LEU A 143 25.55 -8.44 8.07
N ARG A 144 26.39 -9.46 8.31
CA ARG A 144 27.80 -9.27 8.67
C ARG A 144 28.60 -8.62 7.52
N PHE A 145 28.40 -9.08 6.29
CA PHE A 145 28.98 -8.50 5.10
C PHE A 145 28.55 -7.04 4.90
N HIS A 146 27.25 -6.78 4.99
CA HIS A 146 26.66 -5.43 4.83
C HIS A 146 27.26 -4.44 5.83
N ARG A 147 27.31 -4.79 7.13
CA ARG A 147 27.88 -3.93 8.17
C ARG A 147 29.36 -3.61 7.94
N ARG A 148 30.15 -4.58 7.48
CA ARG A 148 31.57 -4.33 7.16
C ARG A 148 31.72 -3.31 6.03
N ASN A 149 30.86 -3.35 5.03
CA ASN A 149 30.91 -2.42 3.90
C ASN A 149 30.38 -1.02 4.25
N GLN A 150 29.64 -0.86 5.34
CA GLN A 150 29.20 0.46 5.82
C GLN A 150 30.27 1.15 6.70
N ALA A 151 31.22 0.41 7.25
CA ALA A 151 32.25 0.91 8.14
C ALA A 151 33.55 1.34 7.43
N GLY A 152 33.65 1.20 6.11
CA GLY A 152 34.76 1.63 5.25
C GLY A 152 34.40 2.77 4.36
#